data_c8ac82b1ef9ef05bc2ebd68557e9f985
#
_entry.id   c8ac82b1ef9ef05bc2ebd68557e9f985
#
_cell.length_a   1.000
_cell.length_b   1.000
_cell.length_c   1.000
_cell.angle_alpha   90.00
_cell.angle_beta   90.00
_cell.angle_gamma   90.00
#
_symmetry.space_group_name_H-M   'P 1'
#
loop_
_entity.id
_entity.type
_entity.pdbx_description
1 polymer ?
#
loop_
_entity_poly.entity_id
_entity_poly.type
_entity_poly.pdbx_seq_one_letter_code
_entity_poly.pdbx_strand_id
1 'polypeptide(L)'
;MEKSIIKNYTDMIDYISGKIVELSPTYCVIDNAGIGYLMEISLQTYDSISGKSEAVIYIQKQVNQRDGSEVDYGFSSKEERNLFRDITSVSGMGAASARMILSSMSPEELKQTILSEDVNRLKSVKGIGLKSAQRLVLELKDKIVKGGSEDFSSLVNNNKSANADEAAAALLNLGFSKPNISKAIQSILKADPSASVEDIIKKALRML
;
A
#
# COMPACT_ATOMS: atom_id res chain seq x y z
N MET A 1 27.56 -3.77 10.03
CA MET A 1 26.87 -2.51 9.65
C MET A 1 25.41 -2.83 9.51
N GLU A 2 24.66 -2.67 10.58
CA GLU A 2 23.21 -2.86 10.62
C GLU A 2 22.56 -1.73 9.84
N LYS A 3 21.94 -2.05 8.67
CA LYS A 3 20.97 -1.16 8.08
C LYS A 3 19.70 -1.25 8.93
N SER A 4 19.59 -0.33 9.89
CA SER A 4 18.39 -0.01 10.60
C SER A 4 17.25 0.12 9.59
N ILE A 5 16.28 -0.80 9.66
CA ILE A 5 14.99 -0.66 9.00
C ILE A 5 14.22 0.35 9.86
N ILE A 6 14.59 1.60 9.74
CA ILE A 6 13.73 2.69 10.17
C ILE A 6 12.61 2.71 9.13
N LYS A 7 11.46 2.14 9.48
CA LYS A 7 10.21 2.40 8.78
C LYS A 7 10.05 3.92 8.88
N ASN A 8 10.35 4.62 7.79
CA ASN A 8 10.21 6.06 7.74
C ASN A 8 8.73 6.39 7.96
N TYR A 9 8.37 6.73 9.18
CA TYR A 9 7.12 7.41 9.50
C TYR A 9 7.23 8.86 9.00
N THR A 10 7.43 9.03 7.69
CA THR A 10 7.43 10.34 7.04
C THR A 10 6.02 10.87 6.88
N ASP A 11 5.01 10.01 6.99
CA ASP A 11 3.61 10.40 6.85
C ASP A 11 2.97 10.47 8.24
N MET A 12 2.97 11.64 8.85
CA MET A 12 2.25 11.87 10.11
C MET A 12 0.74 11.92 9.91
N ILE A 13 0.26 12.06 8.67
CA ILE A 13 -1.17 12.11 8.32
C ILE A 13 -1.48 10.92 7.42
N ASP A 14 -2.32 9.99 7.89
CA ASP A 14 -2.72 8.80 7.12
C ASP A 14 -3.88 9.11 6.17
N TYR A 15 -4.86 9.88 6.63
CA TYR A 15 -6.00 10.31 5.83
C TYR A 15 -6.55 11.64 6.33
N ILE A 16 -7.34 12.28 5.48
CA ILE A 16 -8.13 13.45 5.85
C ILE A 16 -9.60 13.21 5.50
N SER A 17 -10.50 13.68 6.34
CA SER A 17 -11.95 13.67 6.11
C SER A 17 -12.46 15.09 6.21
N GLY A 18 -13.20 15.56 5.20
CA GLY A 18 -13.70 16.92 5.19
C GLY A 18 -14.50 17.28 3.95
N LYS A 19 -14.80 18.57 3.82
CA LYS A 19 -15.53 19.13 2.68
C LYS A 19 -14.62 19.26 1.46
N ILE A 20 -15.12 18.90 0.30
CA ILE A 20 -14.44 19.14 -0.97
C ILE A 20 -14.68 20.61 -1.34
N VAL A 21 -13.64 21.45 -1.24
CA VAL A 21 -13.74 22.88 -1.59
C VAL A 21 -13.25 23.19 -3.01
N GLU A 22 -12.31 22.38 -3.51
CA GLU A 22 -11.89 22.39 -4.91
C GLU A 22 -11.72 20.98 -5.42
N LEU A 23 -12.13 20.73 -6.66
CA LEU A 23 -11.97 19.44 -7.32
C LEU A 23 -11.63 19.65 -8.79
N SER A 24 -10.51 19.09 -9.20
CA SER A 24 -10.02 19.05 -10.58
C SER A 24 -9.61 17.60 -10.92
N PRO A 25 -9.55 17.21 -12.19
CA PRO A 25 -9.06 15.88 -12.58
C PRO A 25 -7.64 15.54 -12.10
N THR A 26 -6.88 16.53 -11.63
CA THR A 26 -5.47 16.35 -11.23
C THR A 26 -5.18 16.68 -9.77
N TYR A 27 -6.10 17.36 -9.09
CA TYR A 27 -5.94 17.71 -7.68
C TYR A 27 -7.29 17.90 -7.00
N CYS A 28 -7.29 17.82 -5.69
CA CYS A 28 -8.41 18.26 -4.85
C CYS A 28 -7.91 19.06 -3.64
N VAL A 29 -8.80 19.91 -3.10
CA VAL A 29 -8.60 20.58 -1.81
C VAL A 29 -9.70 20.12 -0.87
N ILE A 30 -9.31 19.56 0.27
CA ILE A 30 -10.22 19.15 1.34
C ILE A 30 -10.09 20.13 2.50
N ASP A 31 -11.19 20.76 2.87
CA ASP A 31 -11.28 21.55 4.11
C ASP A 31 -11.59 20.63 5.29
N ASN A 32 -10.70 20.65 6.27
CA ASN A 32 -10.93 20.04 7.56
C ASN A 32 -10.75 21.10 8.66
N ALA A 33 -11.83 21.48 9.29
CA ALA A 33 -11.84 22.46 10.38
C ALA A 33 -11.17 23.80 10.04
N GLY A 34 -11.34 24.30 8.81
CA GLY A 34 -10.78 25.58 8.36
C GLY A 34 -9.35 25.49 7.81
N ILE A 35 -8.79 24.29 7.68
CA ILE A 35 -7.49 24.04 7.04
C ILE A 35 -7.73 23.34 5.71
N GLY A 36 -7.29 23.97 4.60
CA GLY A 36 -7.36 23.41 3.27
C GLY A 36 -6.14 22.55 2.94
N TYR A 37 -6.35 21.27 2.64
CA TYR A 37 -5.31 20.32 2.26
C TYR A 37 -5.34 20.10 0.76
N LEU A 38 -4.31 20.60 0.07
CA LEU A 38 -4.12 20.40 -1.38
C LEU A 38 -3.43 19.04 -1.62
N MET A 39 -4.02 18.19 -2.46
CA MET A 39 -3.46 16.90 -2.82
C MET A 39 -3.56 16.69 -4.33
N GLU A 40 -2.50 16.15 -4.94
CA GLU A 40 -2.56 15.63 -6.30
C GLU A 40 -3.29 14.27 -6.29
N ILE A 41 -4.20 14.07 -7.24
CA ILE A 41 -5.04 12.85 -7.32
C ILE A 41 -4.94 12.19 -8.69
N SER A 42 -5.31 10.90 -8.75
CA SER A 42 -5.55 10.16 -9.97
C SER A 42 -6.94 10.46 -10.54
N LEU A 43 -7.20 10.08 -11.80
CA LEU A 43 -8.54 10.12 -12.37
C LEU A 43 -9.50 9.16 -11.66
N GLN A 44 -9.03 8.02 -11.16
CA GLN A 44 -9.85 7.08 -10.38
C GLN A 44 -10.37 7.73 -9.09
N THR A 45 -9.48 8.42 -8.35
CA THR A 45 -9.88 9.19 -7.18
C THR A 45 -10.83 10.33 -7.56
N TYR A 46 -10.55 11.09 -8.63
CA TYR A 46 -11.43 12.14 -9.13
C TYR A 46 -12.85 11.62 -9.42
N ASP A 47 -12.97 10.53 -10.17
CA ASP A 47 -14.26 9.93 -10.51
C ASP A 47 -14.99 9.44 -9.25
N SER A 48 -14.26 8.86 -8.31
CA SER A 48 -14.81 8.36 -7.05
C SER A 48 -15.42 9.44 -6.15
N ILE A 49 -14.86 10.66 -6.16
CA ILE A 49 -15.31 11.76 -5.28
C ILE A 49 -16.10 12.84 -6.03
N SER A 50 -16.16 12.77 -7.35
CA SER A 50 -16.92 13.72 -8.17
C SER A 50 -18.40 13.73 -7.80
N GLY A 51 -18.97 14.93 -7.66
CA GLY A 51 -20.37 15.12 -7.26
C GLY A 51 -20.65 14.93 -5.76
N LYS A 52 -19.66 14.62 -4.96
CA LYS A 52 -19.77 14.55 -3.49
C LYS A 52 -19.44 15.91 -2.87
N SER A 53 -20.06 16.22 -1.73
CA SER A 53 -19.76 17.42 -0.93
C SER A 53 -18.62 17.18 0.08
N GLU A 54 -18.43 15.92 0.48
CA GLU A 54 -17.43 15.50 1.47
C GLU A 54 -16.74 14.22 1.01
N ALA A 55 -15.50 14.03 1.42
CA ALA A 55 -14.74 12.84 1.13
C ALA A 55 -13.76 12.48 2.26
N VAL A 56 -13.40 11.19 2.30
CA VAL A 56 -12.22 10.70 3.01
C VAL A 56 -11.14 10.44 1.98
N ILE A 57 -9.97 11.07 2.13
CA ILE A 57 -8.84 10.93 1.21
C ILE A 57 -7.65 10.39 1.98
N TYR A 58 -7.12 9.24 1.53
CA TYR A 58 -5.91 8.63 2.07
C TYR A 58 -4.68 9.30 1.47
N ILE A 59 -3.75 9.72 2.32
CA ILE A 59 -2.62 10.56 1.90
C ILE A 59 -1.34 9.73 1.77
N GLN A 60 -0.55 10.06 0.75
CA GLN A 60 0.83 9.65 0.60
C GLN A 60 1.69 10.87 0.30
N LYS A 61 2.52 11.27 1.24
CA LYS A 61 3.51 12.31 1.04
C LYS A 61 4.69 11.78 0.21
N GLN A 62 5.13 12.58 -0.74
CA GLN A 62 6.36 12.34 -1.50
C GLN A 62 7.29 13.53 -1.33
N VAL A 63 8.55 13.24 -1.03
CA VAL A 63 9.61 14.25 -0.93
C VAL A 63 10.53 14.08 -2.14
N ASN A 64 10.68 15.14 -2.89
CA ASN A 64 11.62 15.18 -4.00
C ASN A 64 13.06 15.28 -3.45
N GLN A 65 13.86 14.25 -3.71
CA GLN A 65 15.24 14.19 -3.19
C GLN A 65 16.19 15.25 -3.78
N ARG A 66 15.80 15.92 -4.88
CA ARG A 66 16.67 16.92 -5.55
C ARG A 66 16.56 18.31 -4.91
N ASP A 67 15.34 18.73 -4.58
CA ASP A 67 15.06 20.09 -4.11
C ASP A 67 14.34 20.13 -2.76
N GLY A 68 14.03 18.96 -2.18
CA GLY A 68 13.33 18.86 -0.91
C GLY A 68 11.85 19.25 -0.96
N SER A 69 11.30 19.53 -2.15
CA SER A 69 9.87 19.84 -2.29
C SER A 69 8.99 18.66 -1.86
N GLU A 70 7.92 18.97 -1.16
CA GLU A 70 6.95 17.99 -0.70
C GLU A 70 5.66 18.09 -1.52
N VAL A 71 5.11 16.94 -1.92
CA VAL A 71 3.82 16.85 -2.59
C VAL A 71 2.99 15.78 -1.89
N ASP A 72 1.77 16.13 -1.51
CA ASP A 72 0.80 15.19 -0.99
C ASP A 72 -0.02 14.60 -2.14
N TYR A 73 -0.05 13.27 -2.23
CA TYR A 73 -0.89 12.52 -3.14
C TYR A 73 -2.09 11.98 -2.38
N GLY A 74 -3.30 12.18 -2.93
CA GLY A 74 -4.56 11.76 -2.33
C GLY A 74 -5.21 10.61 -3.10
N PHE A 75 -5.81 9.67 -2.37
CA PHE A 75 -6.46 8.48 -2.91
C PHE A 75 -7.81 8.25 -2.24
N SER A 76 -8.81 7.84 -3.02
CA SER A 76 -10.14 7.52 -2.51
C SER A 76 -10.21 6.21 -1.73
N SER A 77 -9.19 5.35 -1.86
CA SER A 77 -9.09 4.07 -1.16
C SER A 77 -7.68 3.78 -0.66
N LYS A 78 -7.58 2.96 0.39
CA LYS A 78 -6.30 2.44 0.87
C LYS A 78 -5.62 1.55 -0.16
N GLU A 79 -6.40 0.83 -0.94
CA GLU A 79 -5.92 -0.07 -1.98
C GLU A 79 -5.18 0.71 -3.07
N GLU A 80 -5.79 1.77 -3.58
CA GLU A 80 -5.16 2.65 -4.58
C GLU A 80 -3.87 3.26 -4.04
N ARG A 81 -3.88 3.76 -2.79
CA ARG A 81 -2.68 4.27 -2.12
C ARG A 81 -1.58 3.22 -1.99
N ASN A 82 -1.92 1.99 -1.63
CA ASN A 82 -0.96 0.91 -1.50
C ASN A 82 -0.32 0.57 -2.85
N LEU A 83 -1.11 0.51 -3.92
CA LEU A 83 -0.60 0.32 -5.28
C LEU A 83 0.32 1.48 -5.71
N PHE A 84 -0.02 2.72 -5.35
CA PHE A 84 0.88 3.87 -5.58
C PHE A 84 2.23 3.69 -4.88
N ARG A 85 2.24 3.26 -3.61
CA ARG A 85 3.45 2.95 -2.85
C ARG A 85 4.26 1.83 -3.50
N ASP A 86 3.59 0.78 -3.94
CA ASP A 86 4.23 -0.35 -4.60
C ASP A 86 4.86 0.06 -5.93
N ILE A 87 4.14 0.82 -6.77
CA ILE A 87 4.67 1.32 -8.04
C ILE A 87 5.89 2.22 -7.79
N THR A 88 5.79 3.17 -6.87
CA THR A 88 6.89 4.12 -6.57
C THR A 88 8.09 3.46 -5.91
N SER A 89 7.96 2.28 -5.34
CA SER A 89 9.07 1.48 -4.82
C SER A 89 9.90 0.79 -5.91
N VAL A 90 9.35 0.67 -7.13
CA VAL A 90 10.05 0.10 -8.28
C VAL A 90 11.05 1.11 -8.80
N SER A 91 12.31 0.70 -8.92
CA SER A 91 13.39 1.58 -9.37
C SER A 91 13.09 2.16 -10.75
N GLY A 92 13.18 3.50 -10.87
CA GLY A 92 12.88 4.22 -12.10
C GLY A 92 11.39 4.59 -12.27
N MET A 93 10.53 4.27 -11.30
CA MET A 93 9.12 4.66 -11.27
C MET A 93 8.92 5.79 -10.26
N GLY A 94 8.66 7.00 -10.76
CA GLY A 94 8.35 8.16 -9.91
C GLY A 94 6.85 8.31 -9.65
N ALA A 95 6.50 9.22 -8.72
CA ALA A 95 5.13 9.51 -8.34
C ALA A 95 4.23 9.92 -9.54
N ALA A 96 4.78 10.73 -10.46
CA ALA A 96 4.05 11.13 -11.67
C ALA A 96 3.68 9.91 -12.55
N SER A 97 4.61 8.96 -12.72
CA SER A 97 4.35 7.72 -13.46
C SER A 97 3.33 6.84 -12.76
N ALA A 98 3.44 6.70 -11.43
CA ALA A 98 2.49 5.95 -10.63
C ALA A 98 1.07 6.54 -10.75
N ARG A 99 0.93 7.86 -10.63
CA ARG A 99 -0.36 8.56 -10.81
C ARG A 99 -0.94 8.35 -12.21
N MET A 100 -0.10 8.39 -13.26
CA MET A 100 -0.55 8.13 -14.63
C MET A 100 -1.07 6.70 -14.82
N ILE A 101 -0.40 5.71 -14.24
CA ILE A 101 -0.86 4.31 -14.27
C ILE A 101 -2.21 4.19 -13.57
N LEU A 102 -2.33 4.69 -12.33
CA LEU A 102 -3.56 4.67 -11.54
C LEU A 102 -4.69 5.52 -12.14
N SER A 103 -4.37 6.49 -13.00
CA SER A 103 -5.38 7.22 -13.77
C SER A 103 -5.85 6.48 -15.02
N SER A 104 -5.08 5.51 -15.50
CA SER A 104 -5.34 4.79 -16.76
C SER A 104 -6.06 3.47 -16.56
N MET A 105 -6.04 2.92 -15.34
CA MET A 105 -6.65 1.63 -14.99
C MET A 105 -7.01 1.58 -13.52
N SER A 106 -8.07 0.85 -13.18
CA SER A 106 -8.48 0.63 -11.79
C SER A 106 -7.46 -0.22 -11.02
N PRO A 107 -7.51 -0.22 -9.69
CA PRO A 107 -6.68 -1.10 -8.87
C PRO A 107 -6.77 -2.57 -9.27
N GLU A 108 -7.97 -3.07 -9.56
CA GLU A 108 -8.23 -4.44 -9.98
C GLU A 108 -7.65 -4.71 -11.36
N GLU A 109 -7.87 -3.80 -12.33
CA GLU A 109 -7.29 -3.91 -13.68
C GLU A 109 -5.78 -3.91 -13.65
N LEU A 110 -5.16 -3.09 -12.80
CA LEU A 110 -3.71 -3.05 -12.65
C LEU A 110 -3.17 -4.36 -12.08
N LYS A 111 -3.80 -4.91 -11.03
CA LYS A 111 -3.43 -6.22 -10.46
C LYS A 111 -3.53 -7.32 -11.51
N GLN A 112 -4.63 -7.36 -12.27
CA GLN A 112 -4.83 -8.33 -13.35
C GLN A 112 -3.76 -8.20 -14.43
N THR A 113 -3.45 -6.97 -14.87
CA THR A 113 -2.44 -6.66 -15.87
C THR A 113 -1.05 -7.15 -15.43
N ILE A 114 -0.71 -6.98 -14.14
CA ILE A 114 0.56 -7.44 -13.58
C ILE A 114 0.59 -8.98 -13.48
N LEU A 115 -0.48 -9.60 -12.98
CA LEU A 115 -0.56 -11.06 -12.83
C LEU A 115 -0.52 -11.79 -14.18
N SER A 116 -1.16 -11.23 -15.21
CA SER A 116 -1.15 -11.75 -16.59
C SER A 116 0.12 -11.38 -17.38
N GLU A 117 1.04 -10.60 -16.75
CA GLU A 117 2.26 -10.11 -17.40
C GLU A 117 2.01 -9.31 -18.69
N ASP A 118 0.89 -8.58 -18.75
CA ASP A 118 0.55 -7.77 -19.93
C ASP A 118 1.37 -6.46 -19.99
N VAL A 119 2.62 -6.61 -20.41
CA VAL A 119 3.56 -5.50 -20.61
C VAL A 119 3.04 -4.49 -21.64
N ASN A 120 2.27 -4.94 -22.65
CA ASN A 120 1.75 -4.05 -23.69
C ASN A 120 0.69 -3.10 -23.13
N ARG A 121 -0.17 -3.58 -22.24
CA ARG A 121 -1.16 -2.76 -21.56
C ARG A 121 -0.50 -1.66 -20.73
N LEU A 122 0.56 -1.99 -19.96
CA LEU A 122 1.32 -1.00 -19.19
C LEU A 122 2.05 0.00 -20.09
N LYS A 123 2.65 -0.48 -21.18
CA LYS A 123 3.33 0.39 -22.16
C LYS A 123 2.38 1.37 -22.86
N SER A 124 1.09 1.07 -22.96
CA SER A 124 0.11 1.99 -23.54
C SER A 124 -0.15 3.24 -22.68
N VAL A 125 0.26 3.19 -21.40
CA VAL A 125 0.17 4.34 -20.50
C VAL A 125 1.22 5.38 -20.88
N LYS A 126 0.82 6.63 -21.05
CA LYS A 126 1.71 7.73 -21.42
C LYS A 126 2.87 7.87 -20.43
N GLY A 127 4.08 7.87 -20.95
CA GLY A 127 5.30 8.01 -20.14
C GLY A 127 5.87 6.68 -19.62
N ILE A 128 5.24 5.54 -19.89
CA ILE A 128 5.73 4.22 -19.51
C ILE A 128 6.39 3.55 -20.71
N GLY A 129 7.72 3.41 -20.66
CA GLY A 129 8.49 2.72 -21.68
C GLY A 129 8.50 1.19 -21.48
N LEU A 130 8.91 0.46 -22.51
CA LEU A 130 9.00 -1.02 -22.47
C LEU A 130 9.80 -1.54 -21.27
N LYS A 131 11.00 -0.97 -21.01
CA LYS A 131 11.86 -1.40 -19.89
C LYS A 131 11.20 -1.15 -18.52
N SER A 132 10.52 0.00 -18.37
CA SER A 132 9.80 0.33 -17.15
C SER A 132 8.61 -0.59 -16.92
N ALA A 133 7.84 -0.89 -17.99
CA ALA A 133 6.71 -1.81 -17.93
C ALA A 133 7.14 -3.24 -17.55
N GLN A 134 8.19 -3.76 -18.17
CA GLN A 134 8.74 -5.08 -17.86
C GLN A 134 9.22 -5.17 -16.40
N ARG A 135 9.92 -4.13 -15.94
CA ARG A 135 10.42 -4.06 -14.58
C ARG A 135 9.29 -3.98 -13.56
N LEU A 136 8.25 -3.18 -13.85
CA LEU A 136 7.07 -3.05 -13.02
C LEU A 136 6.38 -4.40 -12.84
N VAL A 137 6.14 -5.14 -13.95
CA VAL A 137 5.56 -6.48 -13.90
C VAL A 137 6.40 -7.41 -13.03
N LEU A 138 7.71 -7.48 -13.28
CA LEU A 138 8.60 -8.38 -12.55
C LEU A 138 8.61 -8.12 -11.04
N GLU A 139 8.79 -6.85 -10.63
CA GLU A 139 8.91 -6.49 -9.23
C GLU A 139 7.57 -6.51 -8.49
N LEU A 140 6.46 -6.10 -9.14
CA LEU A 140 5.15 -6.08 -8.50
C LEU A 140 4.45 -7.44 -8.49
N LYS A 141 4.68 -8.31 -9.47
CA LYS A 141 4.12 -9.65 -9.46
C LYS A 141 4.51 -10.40 -8.19
N ASP A 142 5.79 -10.34 -7.83
CA ASP A 142 6.29 -10.94 -6.59
C ASP A 142 5.63 -10.36 -5.33
N LYS A 143 5.37 -9.05 -5.32
CA LYS A 143 4.70 -8.39 -4.20
C LYS A 143 3.22 -8.73 -4.11
N ILE A 144 2.51 -8.71 -5.23
CA ILE A 144 1.08 -9.05 -5.30
C ILE A 144 0.86 -10.51 -4.90
N VAL A 145 1.69 -11.44 -5.38
CA VAL A 145 1.60 -12.85 -5.02
C VAL A 145 1.94 -13.09 -3.55
N LYS A 146 2.92 -12.37 -3.00
CA LYS A 146 3.33 -12.50 -1.58
C LYS A 146 2.49 -11.64 -0.64
N GLY A 147 2.02 -10.48 -1.09
CA GLY A 147 1.19 -9.53 -0.32
C GLY A 147 -0.30 -9.81 -0.42
N GLY A 148 -0.73 -10.67 -1.32
CA GLY A 148 -2.10 -11.19 -1.42
C GLY A 148 -2.56 -11.99 -0.19
N SER A 149 -1.70 -12.13 0.82
CA SER A 149 -2.07 -12.69 2.10
C SER A 149 -2.85 -11.72 3.03
N GLU A 150 -2.90 -10.41 2.77
CA GLU A 150 -3.70 -9.51 3.61
C GLU A 150 -5.12 -9.27 3.09
N ASP A 151 -5.35 -9.28 1.76
CA ASP A 151 -6.69 -9.06 1.18
C ASP A 151 -7.34 -10.33 0.59
N PHE A 152 -6.56 -11.37 0.29
CA PHE A 152 -7.09 -12.63 -0.26
C PHE A 152 -7.56 -13.62 0.82
N SER A 153 -7.24 -13.35 2.09
CA SER A 153 -7.66 -14.18 3.23
C SER A 153 -9.18 -14.14 3.51
N SER A 154 -9.91 -13.23 2.87
CA SER A 154 -11.37 -13.14 3.05
C SER A 154 -12.16 -14.14 2.20
N LEU A 155 -11.53 -14.85 1.27
CA LEU A 155 -12.23 -15.77 0.34
C LEU A 155 -11.86 -17.25 0.46
N VAL A 156 -10.87 -17.61 1.28
CA VAL A 156 -10.53 -19.02 1.51
C VAL A 156 -10.56 -19.34 3.00
N ASN A 157 -11.59 -20.04 3.40
CA ASN A 157 -11.78 -20.61 4.73
C ASN A 157 -10.57 -21.45 5.19
N ASN A 158 -9.65 -20.82 5.93
CA ASN A 158 -8.76 -21.52 6.86
C ASN A 158 -8.31 -20.57 7.96
N ASN A 159 -9.14 -20.39 8.99
CA ASN A 159 -8.89 -19.56 10.17
C ASN A 159 -7.60 -19.89 10.95
N LYS A 160 -6.88 -20.96 10.61
CA LYS A 160 -5.67 -21.39 11.33
C LYS A 160 -4.37 -20.77 10.80
N SER A 161 -4.30 -20.43 9.51
CA SER A 161 -3.10 -19.77 8.94
C SER A 161 -3.16 -18.25 9.11
N ALA A 162 -4.35 -17.63 9.03
CA ALA A 162 -4.52 -16.19 9.15
C ALA A 162 -4.01 -15.62 10.48
N ASN A 163 -4.35 -16.26 11.60
CA ASN A 163 -3.88 -15.83 12.93
C ASN A 163 -2.35 -15.91 13.08
N ALA A 164 -1.74 -16.94 12.50
CA ALA A 164 -0.28 -17.12 12.52
C ALA A 164 0.43 -16.04 11.69
N ASP A 165 -0.09 -15.72 10.52
CA ASP A 165 0.50 -14.74 9.60
C ASP A 165 0.36 -13.32 10.15
N GLU A 166 -0.78 -12.99 10.73
CA GLU A 166 -1.02 -11.70 11.40
C GLU A 166 -0.12 -11.53 12.63
N ALA A 167 0.00 -12.56 13.46
CA ALA A 167 0.92 -12.54 14.60
C ALA A 167 2.38 -12.42 14.15
N ALA A 168 2.78 -13.10 13.06
CA ALA A 168 4.12 -13.00 12.49
C ALA A 168 4.42 -11.57 11.99
N ALA A 169 3.46 -10.94 11.31
CA ALA A 169 3.59 -9.56 10.84
C ALA A 169 3.75 -8.57 12.01
N ALA A 170 2.96 -8.75 13.08
CA ALA A 170 3.09 -7.93 14.29
C ALA A 170 4.47 -8.07 14.96
N LEU A 171 4.97 -9.30 15.12
CA LEU A 171 6.28 -9.58 15.70
C LEU A 171 7.43 -9.05 14.84
N LEU A 172 7.30 -9.10 13.50
CA LEU A 172 8.26 -8.48 12.58
C LEU A 172 8.31 -6.95 12.76
N ASN A 173 7.15 -6.32 12.91
CA ASN A 173 7.05 -4.88 13.17
C ASN A 173 7.66 -4.49 14.53
N LEU A 174 7.66 -5.40 15.51
CA LEU A 174 8.34 -5.22 16.80
C LEU A 174 9.87 -5.46 16.74
N GLY A 175 10.41 -5.83 15.56
CA GLY A 175 11.85 -5.93 15.32
C GLY A 175 12.44 -7.33 15.51
N PHE A 176 11.63 -8.36 15.72
CA PHE A 176 12.13 -9.73 15.85
C PHE A 176 12.50 -10.34 14.49
N SER A 177 13.46 -11.25 14.46
CA SER A 177 13.91 -11.90 13.23
C SER A 177 12.92 -12.99 12.76
N LYS A 178 12.72 -13.11 11.44
CA LYS A 178 11.83 -14.13 10.82
C LYS A 178 12.11 -15.56 11.34
N PRO A 179 13.37 -16.04 11.46
CA PRO A 179 13.63 -17.39 11.96
C PRO A 179 13.15 -17.62 13.40
N ASN A 180 13.32 -16.63 14.27
CA ASN A 180 12.89 -16.72 15.66
C ASN A 180 11.37 -16.71 15.77
N ILE A 181 10.70 -15.82 15.02
CA ILE A 181 9.23 -15.73 14.93
C ILE A 181 8.65 -17.08 14.48
N SER A 182 9.17 -17.66 13.39
CA SER A 182 8.66 -18.93 12.85
C SER A 182 8.76 -20.08 13.87
N LYS A 183 9.88 -20.16 14.60
CA LYS A 183 10.05 -21.17 15.66
C LYS A 183 9.08 -20.98 16.82
N ALA A 184 8.91 -19.73 17.28
CA ALA A 184 7.98 -19.41 18.37
C ALA A 184 6.52 -19.73 17.98
N ILE A 185 6.07 -19.28 16.82
CA ILE A 185 4.70 -19.52 16.34
C ILE A 185 4.45 -21.03 16.15
N GLN A 186 5.37 -21.77 15.53
CA GLN A 186 5.24 -23.22 15.41
C GLN A 186 5.10 -23.93 16.76
N SER A 187 5.88 -23.52 17.76
CA SER A 187 5.80 -24.10 19.11
C SER A 187 4.44 -23.82 19.75
N ILE A 188 3.94 -22.60 19.60
CA ILE A 188 2.65 -22.16 20.16
C ILE A 188 1.49 -22.90 19.51
N LEU A 189 1.47 -22.99 18.18
CA LEU A 189 0.41 -23.65 17.44
C LEU A 189 0.41 -25.19 17.57
N LYS A 190 1.56 -25.81 17.92
CA LYS A 190 1.62 -27.21 18.31
C LYS A 190 0.93 -27.46 19.65
N ALA A 191 1.04 -26.53 20.59
CA ALA A 191 0.41 -26.63 21.90
C ALA A 191 -1.06 -26.22 21.88
N ASP A 192 -1.42 -25.20 21.06
CA ASP A 192 -2.76 -24.67 20.95
C ASP A 192 -3.03 -24.25 19.48
N PRO A 193 -3.58 -25.18 18.66
CA PRO A 193 -3.87 -24.91 17.26
C PRO A 193 -4.96 -23.87 17.00
N SER A 194 -5.71 -23.49 18.03
CA SER A 194 -6.81 -22.52 17.98
C SER A 194 -6.48 -21.17 18.61
N ALA A 195 -5.20 -20.95 18.97
CA ALA A 195 -4.77 -19.72 19.61
C ALA A 195 -5.14 -18.46 18.80
N SER A 196 -5.64 -17.45 19.50
CA SER A 196 -5.92 -16.14 18.90
C SER A 196 -4.63 -15.40 18.54
N VAL A 197 -4.71 -14.41 17.65
CA VAL A 197 -3.55 -13.55 17.29
C VAL A 197 -2.90 -12.96 18.53
N GLU A 198 -3.70 -12.46 19.46
CA GLU A 198 -3.22 -11.86 20.72
C GLU A 198 -2.49 -12.87 21.60
N ASP A 199 -3.01 -14.09 21.72
CA ASP A 199 -2.38 -15.15 22.51
C ASP A 199 -1.06 -15.62 21.90
N ILE A 200 -1.02 -15.72 20.56
CA ILE A 200 0.22 -16.04 19.83
C ILE A 200 1.27 -14.97 20.10
N ILE A 201 0.91 -13.68 19.94
CA ILE A 201 1.85 -12.58 20.19
C ILE A 201 2.32 -12.58 21.63
N LYS A 202 1.40 -12.65 22.64
CA LYS A 202 1.75 -12.67 24.06
C LYS A 202 2.68 -13.83 24.43
N LYS A 203 2.40 -15.03 23.92
CA LYS A 203 3.24 -16.22 24.17
C LYS A 203 4.58 -16.11 23.45
N ALA A 204 4.60 -15.63 22.20
CA ALA A 204 5.84 -15.44 21.44
C ALA A 204 6.77 -14.42 22.09
N LEU A 205 6.26 -13.29 22.58
CA LEU A 205 7.06 -12.27 23.28
C LEU A 205 7.76 -12.77 24.56
N ARG A 206 7.28 -13.88 25.14
CA ARG A 206 7.93 -14.53 26.30
C ARG A 206 9.00 -15.53 25.88
N MET A 207 9.04 -15.90 24.61
CA MET A 207 9.95 -16.91 24.07
C MET A 207 11.07 -16.29 23.22
N LEU A 208 10.88 -15.06 22.75
CA LEU A 208 11.80 -14.29 21.90
C LEU A 208 12.68 -13.33 22.70
#